data_ca240ec024fcc634ce602cc1b89b47d2
#
_entry.id   ca240ec024fcc634ce602cc1b89b47d2
#
_cell.length_a   1.000
_cell.length_b   1.000
_cell.length_c   1.000
_cell.angle_alpha   90.00
_cell.angle_beta   90.00
_cell.angle_gamma   90.00
#
_symmetry.space_group_name_H-M   'P 1'
#
loop_
_entity.id
_entity.type
_entity.pdbx_description
1 polymer ?
#
loop_
_entity_poly.entity_id
_entity_poly.type
_entity_poly.pdbx_seq_one_letter_code
_entity_poly.pdbx_strand_id
1 'polypeptide(L)'
;MRSIKKLFGLVQSRRELPDGYAFELPNDSDVLLTAAEFISLERLCCPFFDFALEIERDGGALRLSLKGRGGVKEFIMSEVGEYLSGYARTIN
;
A
#
# COMPACT_ATOMS: atom_id res chain seq x y z
N MET A 1 8.09 5.11 10.61
CA MET A 1 8.65 5.13 9.26
C MET A 1 8.08 6.27 8.45
N ARG A 2 8.99 7.10 7.97
CA ARG A 2 8.57 8.29 7.24
C ARG A 2 7.88 7.95 5.93
N SER A 3 8.33 6.88 5.26
CA SER A 3 7.78 6.53 3.96
C SER A 3 6.36 6.01 4.05
N ILE A 4 5.93 5.48 5.20
CA ILE A 4 4.54 5.03 5.33
C ILE A 4 3.57 6.19 5.12
N LYS A 5 3.79 7.28 5.83
CA LYS A 5 2.88 8.42 5.76
C LYS A 5 2.86 9.03 4.35
N LYS A 6 4.05 9.22 3.79
CA LYS A 6 4.16 9.79 2.46
C LYS A 6 3.51 8.88 1.42
N LEU A 7 3.83 7.60 1.47
CA LEU A 7 3.36 6.65 0.47
C LEU A 7 1.85 6.50 0.50
N PHE A 8 1.29 6.25 1.68
CA PHE A 8 -0.14 5.97 1.77
C PHE A 8 -0.99 7.21 1.64
N GLY A 9 -0.40 8.39 1.82
CA GLY A 9 -1.07 9.63 1.49
C GLY A 9 -1.29 9.81 -0.01
N LEU A 10 -0.56 9.08 -0.83
CA LEU A 10 -0.65 9.17 -2.29
C LEU A 10 -1.59 8.12 -2.88
N VAL A 11 -2.18 7.25 -2.08
CA VAL A 11 -3.06 6.19 -2.57
C VAL A 11 -4.27 6.80 -3.26
N GLN A 12 -4.51 6.36 -4.49
CA GLN A 12 -5.61 6.86 -5.32
C GLN A 12 -6.86 6.00 -5.19
N SER A 13 -6.68 4.70 -4.93
CA SER A 13 -7.80 3.81 -4.69
C SER A 13 -7.31 2.60 -3.92
N ARG A 14 -8.25 1.94 -3.27
CA ARG A 14 -7.99 0.75 -2.48
C ARG A 14 -8.94 -0.34 -2.92
N ARG A 15 -8.39 -1.52 -3.16
CA ARG A 15 -9.20 -2.69 -3.45
C ARG A 15 -9.02 -3.70 -2.33
N GLU A 16 -10.12 -4.16 -1.77
CA GLU A 16 -10.07 -5.21 -0.77
C GLU A 16 -9.87 -6.55 -1.45
N LEU A 17 -8.95 -7.35 -0.91
CA LEU A 17 -8.68 -8.70 -1.37
C LEU A 17 -9.13 -9.67 -0.29
N PRO A 18 -9.32 -10.94 -0.62
CA PRO A 18 -9.71 -11.92 0.42
C PRO A 18 -8.75 -11.94 1.59
N ASP A 19 -7.46 -11.73 1.33
CA ASP A 19 -6.43 -11.86 2.35
C ASP A 19 -5.58 -10.59 2.49
N GLY A 20 -6.10 -9.44 2.07
CA GLY A 20 -5.35 -8.20 2.22
C GLY A 20 -5.96 -7.07 1.42
N TYR A 21 -5.09 -6.18 0.96
CA TYR A 21 -5.50 -5.00 0.18
C TYR A 21 -4.51 -4.71 -0.92
N ALA A 22 -5.04 -4.16 -2.01
CA ALA A 22 -4.24 -3.63 -3.10
C ALA A 22 -4.46 -2.12 -3.17
N PHE A 23 -3.38 -1.36 -3.25
CA PHE A 23 -3.43 0.09 -3.28
C PHE A 23 -2.90 0.59 -4.61
N GLU A 24 -3.66 1.45 -5.28
CA GLU A 24 -3.19 2.08 -6.51
C GLU A 24 -2.54 3.41 -6.19
N LEU A 25 -1.41 3.63 -6.83
CA LEU A 25 -0.57 4.79 -6.58
C LEU A 25 -0.27 5.50 -7.91
N PRO A 26 0.11 6.78 -7.84
CA PRO A 26 0.58 7.44 -9.06
C PRO A 26 1.76 6.70 -9.66
N ASN A 27 1.73 6.51 -10.97
CA ASN A 27 2.78 5.76 -11.65
C ASN A 27 3.91 6.70 -12.06
N ASP A 28 4.76 7.04 -11.09
CA ASP A 28 5.96 7.81 -11.41
C ASP A 28 7.14 7.27 -10.59
N SER A 29 8.34 7.70 -11.00
CA SER A 29 9.56 7.12 -10.46
C SER A 29 9.73 7.36 -8.97
N ASP A 30 9.38 8.55 -8.49
CA ASP A 30 9.51 8.85 -7.08
C ASP A 30 8.60 7.96 -6.24
N VAL A 31 7.37 7.76 -6.70
CA VAL A 31 6.42 6.91 -6.00
C VAL A 31 6.88 5.47 -6.01
N LEU A 32 7.38 5.01 -7.17
CA LEU A 32 7.89 3.64 -7.27
C LEU A 32 9.04 3.41 -6.29
N LEU A 33 9.98 4.34 -6.23
CA LEU A 33 11.12 4.21 -5.33
C LEU A 33 10.69 4.26 -3.88
N THR A 34 9.72 5.11 -3.56
CA THR A 34 9.19 5.20 -2.20
C THR A 34 8.51 3.89 -1.81
N ALA A 35 7.75 3.30 -2.73
CA ALA A 35 7.09 2.02 -2.47
C ALA A 35 8.11 0.91 -2.26
N ALA A 36 9.18 0.90 -3.06
CA ALA A 36 10.23 -0.08 -2.91
C ALA A 36 10.95 0.07 -1.57
N GLU A 37 11.18 1.30 -1.15
CA GLU A 37 11.79 1.55 0.16
C GLU A 37 10.88 1.04 1.28
N PHE A 38 9.59 1.32 1.16
CA PHE A 38 8.62 0.83 2.13
C PHE A 38 8.70 -0.69 2.26
N ILE A 39 8.67 -1.41 1.15
CA ILE A 39 8.76 -2.86 1.17
C ILE A 39 10.07 -3.32 1.78
N SER A 40 11.16 -2.67 1.40
CA SER A 40 12.49 -3.02 1.88
C SER A 40 12.58 -2.99 3.41
N LEU A 41 11.94 -2.00 4.00
CA LEU A 41 11.98 -1.84 5.46
C LEU A 41 10.90 -2.66 6.15
N GLU A 42 9.71 -2.67 5.57
CA GLU A 42 8.56 -3.30 6.22
C GLU A 42 8.71 -4.81 6.30
N ARG A 43 9.34 -5.43 5.29
CA ARG A 43 9.53 -6.89 5.30
C ARG A 43 10.39 -7.36 6.46
N LEU A 44 11.22 -6.47 6.98
CA LEU A 44 12.06 -6.81 8.13
C LEU A 44 11.28 -6.72 9.43
N CYS A 45 10.36 -5.76 9.50
CA CYS A 45 9.53 -5.55 10.66
C CYS A 45 8.34 -6.51 10.69
N CYS A 46 7.75 -6.74 9.55
CA CYS A 46 6.51 -7.52 9.43
C CYS A 46 6.68 -8.63 8.39
N PRO A 47 7.49 -9.66 8.71
CA PRO A 47 7.79 -10.70 7.73
C PRO A 47 6.60 -11.60 7.39
N PHE A 48 5.48 -11.42 8.07
CA PHE A 48 4.27 -12.20 7.79
C PHE A 48 3.44 -11.67 6.63
N PHE A 49 3.85 -10.55 6.03
CA PHE A 49 3.19 -10.04 4.83
C PHE A 49 3.76 -10.64 3.57
N ASP A 50 2.88 -10.84 2.58
CA ASP A 50 3.28 -11.02 1.20
C ASP A 50 3.15 -9.67 0.51
N PHE A 51 4.25 -9.18 -0.03
CA PHE A 51 4.27 -7.90 -0.75
C PHE A 51 4.29 -8.15 -2.24
N ALA A 52 3.57 -7.35 -2.99
CA ALA A 52 3.66 -7.36 -4.45
C ALA A 52 3.63 -5.92 -4.95
N LEU A 53 4.52 -5.61 -5.88
CA LEU A 53 4.58 -4.29 -6.49
C LEU A 53 4.45 -4.51 -7.97
N GLU A 54 3.38 -4.02 -8.55
CA GLU A 54 3.03 -4.32 -9.93
C GLU A 54 2.92 -3.02 -10.71
N ILE A 55 3.51 -3.02 -11.90
CA ILE A 55 3.44 -1.88 -12.79
C ILE A 55 2.80 -2.36 -14.08
N GLU A 56 1.63 -1.82 -14.38
CA GLU A 56 0.96 -2.19 -15.62
C GLU A 56 1.68 -1.59 -16.80
N ARG A 57 1.61 -2.31 -17.92
CA ARG A 57 2.25 -1.85 -19.14
C ARG A 57 1.63 -0.55 -19.63
N ASP A 58 2.37 0.13 -20.49
CA ASP A 58 1.88 1.32 -21.20
C ASP A 58 1.44 2.44 -20.28
N GLY A 59 2.19 2.66 -19.22
CA GLY A 59 1.91 3.74 -18.31
C GLY A 59 0.67 3.54 -17.46
N GLY A 60 0.26 2.29 -17.28
CA GLY A 60 -0.90 1.97 -16.45
C GLY A 60 -0.63 2.14 -14.97
N ALA A 61 -1.43 1.48 -14.17
CA ALA A 61 -1.39 1.68 -12.72
C ALA A 61 -0.13 1.14 -12.08
N LEU A 62 0.32 1.80 -11.03
CA LEU A 62 1.30 1.27 -10.10
C LEU A 62 0.52 0.76 -8.90
N ARG A 63 0.70 -0.51 -8.57
CA ARG A 63 -0.14 -1.15 -7.56
C ARG A 63 0.72 -1.85 -6.51
N LEU A 64 0.45 -1.54 -5.26
CA LEU A 64 1.11 -2.18 -4.13
C LEU A 64 0.09 -3.04 -3.41
N SER A 65 0.38 -4.34 -3.28
CA SER A 65 -0.51 -5.27 -2.58
C SER A 65 0.17 -5.78 -1.32
N LEU A 66 -0.64 -5.87 -0.26
CA LEU A 66 -0.22 -6.40 1.04
C LEU A 66 -1.20 -7.48 1.40
N LYS A 67 -0.71 -8.72 1.56
CA LYS A 67 -1.56 -9.86 1.87
C LYS A 67 -0.95 -10.68 2.99
N GLY A 68 -1.77 -11.54 3.60
CA GLY A 68 -1.27 -12.42 4.64
C GLY A 68 -2.39 -13.26 5.20
N ARG A 69 -2.13 -13.84 6.35
CA ARG A 69 -3.09 -14.73 7.00
C ARG A 69 -4.14 -13.94 7.76
N GLY A 70 -5.03 -14.65 8.44
CA GLY A 70 -6.13 -14.03 9.18
C GLY A 70 -5.63 -12.99 10.15
N GLY A 71 -6.33 -11.88 10.24
CA GLY A 71 -5.95 -10.74 11.07
C GLY A 71 -5.13 -9.70 10.34
N VAL A 72 -4.61 -10.04 9.17
CA VAL A 72 -3.73 -9.12 8.43
C VAL A 72 -4.48 -7.89 7.94
N LYS A 73 -5.74 -8.06 7.53
CA LYS A 73 -6.50 -6.92 7.00
C LYS A 73 -6.71 -5.87 8.08
N GLU A 74 -7.06 -6.30 9.28
CA GLU A 74 -7.23 -5.40 10.40
C GLU A 74 -5.93 -4.72 10.76
N PHE A 75 -4.84 -5.49 10.74
CA PHE A 75 -3.53 -4.94 11.03
C PHE A 75 -3.13 -3.87 10.02
N ILE A 76 -3.36 -4.14 8.72
CA ILE A 76 -3.05 -3.17 7.68
C ILE A 76 -3.81 -1.87 7.93
N MET A 77 -5.09 -1.97 8.18
CA MET A 77 -5.90 -0.77 8.39
C MET A 77 -5.51 -0.02 9.66
N SER A 78 -5.08 -0.72 10.69
CA SER A 78 -4.65 -0.04 11.90
C SER A 78 -3.32 0.69 11.68
N GLU A 79 -2.49 0.19 10.77
CA GLU A 79 -1.19 0.81 10.50
C GLU A 79 -1.26 1.94 9.50
N VAL A 80 -2.04 1.77 8.44
CA VAL A 80 -2.02 2.75 7.35
C VAL A 80 -3.33 3.50 7.16
N GLY A 81 -4.39 3.06 7.82
CA GLY A 81 -5.71 3.66 7.57
C GLY A 81 -5.74 5.16 7.74
N GLU A 82 -5.06 5.66 8.76
CA GLU A 82 -5.07 7.10 9.01
C GLU A 82 -4.32 7.89 7.93
N TYR A 83 -3.42 7.24 7.21
CA TYR A 83 -2.66 7.90 6.16
C TYR A 83 -3.39 7.92 4.83
N LEU A 84 -4.49 7.20 4.73
CA LEU A 84 -5.34 7.20 3.54
C LEU A 84 -6.34 8.36 3.63
N SER A 85 -5.87 9.51 4.10
CA SER A 85 -6.77 10.58 4.49
C SER A 85 -7.67 11.09 3.37
N GLY A 86 -7.11 11.28 2.18
CA GLY A 86 -7.92 11.75 1.07
C GLY A 86 -9.00 10.77 0.66
N TYR A 87 -8.62 9.52 0.59
CA TYR A 87 -9.52 8.46 0.20
C TYR A 87 -10.52 8.12 1.30
N ALA A 88 -10.02 8.03 2.53
CA ALA A 88 -10.86 7.64 3.66
C ALA A 88 -11.98 8.66 3.91
N ARG A 89 -11.70 9.93 3.70
CA ARG A 89 -12.68 10.96 3.95
C ARG A 89 -13.86 10.90 3.01
N THR A 90 -13.63 10.45 1.78
CA THR A 90 -14.72 10.42 0.82
C THR A 90 -15.72 9.32 1.10
N ILE A 91 -15.36 8.38 1.95
CA ILE A 91 -16.25 7.28 2.27
C ILE A 91 -17.27 7.66 3.32
N ASN A 92 -16.96 8.61 4.15
CA ASN A 92 -17.86 8.99 5.21
C ASN A 92 -18.92 9.98 4.73
#